data_df517cee0b3cc5d4a72bfdc0c587e89b
#
_entry.id   df517cee0b3cc5d4a72bfdc0c587e89b
#
_cell.length_a   1.000
_cell.length_b   1.000
_cell.length_c   1.000
_cell.angle_alpha   90.00
_cell.angle_beta   90.00
_cell.angle_gamma   90.00
#
_symmetry.space_group_name_H-M   'P 1'
#
loop_
_entity.id
_entity.type
_entity.pdbx_description
1 polymer ?
#
loop_
_entity_poly.entity_id
_entity_poly.type
_entity_poly.pdbx_seq_one_letter_code
_entity_poly.pdbx_strand_id
1 'polypeptide(L)'
;MKMEQKHIDFMNGCADGATIWGFAEAETAREIQRFDPSFLQFIEDMDELGKYDPKVRELTGAERLPYFGCVLTHDGYAYIDRWESETN
;
A
#
# COMPACT_ATOMS: atom_id res chain seq x y z
N MET A 1 -0.59 -5.28 17.72
CA MET A 1 -1.18 -4.03 17.16
C MET A 1 -2.62 -4.28 16.77
N LYS A 2 -3.47 -3.29 16.90
CA LYS A 2 -4.87 -3.38 16.52
C LYS A 2 -5.11 -2.56 15.25
N MET A 3 -5.85 -3.15 14.29
CA MET A 3 -6.22 -2.42 13.07
C MET A 3 -7.20 -1.29 13.37
N GLU A 4 -6.99 -0.16 12.72
CA GLU A 4 -7.81 1.03 12.89
C GLU A 4 -8.32 1.50 11.51
N GLN A 5 -9.25 2.45 11.52
CA GLN A 5 -9.81 2.97 10.27
C GLN A 5 -8.74 3.51 9.32
N LYS A 6 -7.68 4.14 9.85
CA LYS A 6 -6.58 4.64 9.02
C LYS A 6 -5.90 3.54 8.21
N HIS A 7 -5.80 2.33 8.77
CA HIS A 7 -5.21 1.19 8.08
C HIS A 7 -6.10 0.71 6.95
N ILE A 8 -7.41 0.68 7.19
CA ILE A 8 -8.39 0.28 6.18
C ILE A 8 -8.42 1.29 5.03
N ASP A 9 -8.39 2.57 5.35
CA ASP A 9 -8.35 3.64 4.34
C ASP A 9 -7.08 3.53 3.48
N PHE A 10 -5.95 3.25 4.11
CA PHE A 10 -4.69 3.05 3.39
C PHE A 10 -4.79 1.85 2.44
N MET A 11 -5.32 0.72 2.94
CA MET A 11 -5.47 -0.49 2.13
C MET A 11 -6.38 -0.26 0.93
N ASN A 12 -7.49 0.46 1.12
CA ASN A 12 -8.39 0.81 0.02
C ASN A 12 -7.69 1.67 -1.04
N GLY A 13 -6.81 2.56 -0.60
CA GLY A 13 -6.00 3.36 -1.52
C GLY A 13 -5.00 2.55 -2.34
N CYS A 14 -4.67 1.34 -1.89
CA CYS A 14 -3.74 0.44 -2.58
C CYS A 14 -4.43 -0.55 -3.52
N ALA A 15 -5.76 -0.45 -3.69
CA ALA A 15 -6.53 -1.45 -4.45
C ALA A 15 -6.00 -1.65 -5.88
N ASP A 16 -5.70 -0.57 -6.58
CA ASP A 16 -5.18 -0.61 -7.95
C ASP A 16 -3.68 -0.34 -8.00
N GLY A 17 -3.02 -0.38 -6.86
CA GLY A 17 -1.61 -0.04 -6.72
C GLY A 17 -1.41 1.41 -6.33
N ALA A 18 -0.51 1.64 -5.40
CA ALA A 18 -0.18 2.99 -4.93
C ALA A 18 1.32 3.14 -4.77
N THR A 19 1.83 4.32 -5.08
CA THR A 19 3.21 4.70 -4.85
C THR A 19 3.29 5.46 -3.53
N ILE A 20 4.17 5.04 -2.65
CA ILE A 20 4.29 5.60 -1.30
C ILE A 20 5.45 6.59 -1.25
N TRP A 21 5.14 7.86 -1.04
CA TRP A 21 6.10 8.96 -1.08
C TRP A 21 6.48 9.51 0.29
N GLY A 22 5.69 9.27 1.31
CA GLY A 22 5.86 9.90 2.61
C GLY A 22 6.14 8.92 3.75
N PHE A 23 6.76 9.42 4.82
CA PHE A 23 7.06 8.60 5.99
C PHE A 23 5.81 8.12 6.72
N ALA A 24 4.77 8.95 6.78
CA ALA A 24 3.53 8.59 7.49
C ALA A 24 2.84 7.40 6.81
N GLU A 25 2.75 7.44 5.49
CA GLU A 25 2.18 6.34 4.71
C GLU A 25 3.04 5.09 4.79
N ALA A 26 4.37 5.26 4.75
CA ALA A 26 5.30 4.14 4.88
C ALA A 26 5.14 3.46 6.23
N GLU A 27 5.00 4.23 7.30
CA GLU A 27 4.79 3.69 8.64
C GLU A 27 3.47 2.93 8.73
N THR A 28 2.40 3.48 8.19
CA THR A 28 1.09 2.81 8.15
C THR A 28 1.18 1.48 7.40
N ALA A 29 1.85 1.46 6.26
CA ALA A 29 2.06 0.22 5.50
C ALA A 29 2.84 -0.82 6.30
N ARG A 30 3.88 -0.40 7.02
CA ARG A 30 4.68 -1.29 7.85
C ARG A 30 3.88 -1.86 9.02
N GLU A 31 2.99 -1.06 9.61
CA GLU A 31 2.09 -1.53 10.67
C GLU A 31 1.16 -2.62 10.14
N ILE A 32 0.60 -2.42 8.96
CA ILE A 32 -0.25 -3.44 8.31
C ILE A 32 0.54 -4.72 8.04
N GLN A 33 1.76 -4.59 7.55
CA GLN A 33 2.65 -5.72 7.29
C GLN A 33 2.93 -6.53 8.57
N ARG A 34 3.12 -5.85 9.69
CA ARG A 34 3.33 -6.52 10.99
C ARG A 34 2.07 -7.23 11.48
N PHE A 35 0.91 -6.65 11.18
CA PHE A 35 -0.36 -7.27 11.55
C PHE A 35 -0.58 -8.54 10.74
N ASP A 36 -0.48 -8.45 9.42
CA ASP A 36 -0.58 -9.62 8.53
C ASP A 36 0.12 -9.31 7.21
N PRO A 37 1.28 -9.94 6.93
CA PRO A 37 2.05 -9.65 5.72
C PRO A 37 1.35 -10.08 4.42
N SER A 38 0.27 -10.86 4.50
CA SER A 38 -0.47 -11.29 3.31
C SER A 38 -1.41 -10.23 2.74
N PHE A 39 -1.68 -9.15 3.48
CA PHE A 39 -2.67 -8.14 3.07
C PHE A 39 -2.18 -7.22 1.96
N LEU A 40 -0.89 -6.92 1.92
CA LEU A 40 -0.29 -6.03 0.94
C LEU A 40 0.90 -6.69 0.26
N GLN A 41 1.00 -6.47 -1.04
CA GLN A 41 2.20 -6.83 -1.79
C GLN A 41 3.04 -5.57 -1.96
N PHE A 42 4.27 -5.59 -1.44
CA PHE A 42 5.20 -4.48 -1.57
C PHE A 42 6.03 -4.62 -2.85
N ILE A 43 6.22 -3.51 -3.55
CA ILE A 43 6.98 -3.45 -4.80
C ILE A 43 8.07 -2.41 -4.60
N GLU A 44 9.33 -2.86 -4.56
CA GLU A 44 10.49 -1.98 -4.40
C GLU A 44 11.26 -1.79 -5.69
N ASP A 45 10.97 -2.61 -6.70
CA ASP A 45 11.58 -2.50 -8.01
C ASP A 45 10.89 -1.39 -8.81
N MET A 46 11.68 -0.41 -9.27
CA MET A 46 11.15 0.75 -9.98
C MET A 46 10.52 0.38 -11.33
N ASP A 47 11.05 -0.64 -12.01
CA ASP A 47 10.48 -1.08 -13.28
C ASP A 47 9.09 -1.69 -13.08
N GLU A 48 8.93 -2.51 -12.05
CA GLU A 48 7.63 -3.07 -11.71
C GLU A 48 6.66 -2.00 -11.23
N LEU A 49 7.15 -1.08 -10.39
CA LEU A 49 6.33 0.01 -9.87
C LEU A 49 5.79 0.86 -11.02
N GLY A 50 6.58 1.07 -12.06
CA GLY A 50 6.17 1.83 -13.24
C GLY A 50 5.01 1.21 -14.02
N LYS A 51 4.71 -0.08 -13.81
CA LYS A 51 3.55 -0.73 -14.42
C LYS A 51 2.25 -0.30 -13.75
N TYR A 52 2.30 0.07 -12.48
CA TYR A 52 1.14 0.53 -11.71
C TYR A 52 1.01 2.04 -11.73
N ASP A 53 2.14 2.75 -11.72
CA ASP A 53 2.17 4.21 -11.74
C ASP A 53 3.15 4.69 -12.81
N PRO A 54 2.67 5.07 -14.00
CA PRO A 54 3.53 5.52 -15.09
C PRO A 54 4.40 6.73 -14.75
N LYS A 55 3.99 7.55 -13.79
CA LYS A 55 4.76 8.72 -13.36
C LYS A 55 6.13 8.35 -12.81
N VAL A 56 6.25 7.15 -12.23
CA VAL A 56 7.52 6.67 -11.71
C VAL A 56 8.58 6.57 -12.81
N ARG A 57 8.17 6.23 -14.04
CA ARG A 57 9.09 6.10 -15.17
C ARG A 57 9.60 7.44 -15.68
N GLU A 58 8.89 8.52 -15.39
CA GLU A 58 9.26 9.86 -15.81
C GLU A 58 10.29 10.49 -14.86
N LEU A 59 10.50 9.89 -13.68
CA LEU A 59 11.46 10.39 -12.71
C LEU A 59 12.88 10.07 -13.15
N THR A 60 13.77 11.04 -12.96
CA THR A 60 15.20 10.87 -13.24
C THR A 60 15.96 10.68 -11.94
N GLY A 61 17.22 10.31 -12.04
CA GLY A 61 18.05 10.10 -10.85
C GLY A 61 18.22 11.31 -9.95
N ALA A 62 17.96 12.51 -10.47
CA ALA A 62 18.06 13.75 -9.70
C ALA A 62 16.77 14.07 -8.95
N GLU A 63 15.70 13.37 -9.23
CA GLU A 63 14.39 13.61 -8.66
C GLU A 63 14.15 12.72 -7.47
N ARG A 64 13.18 13.12 -6.65
CA ARG A 64 12.79 12.37 -5.46
C ARG A 64 12.08 11.08 -5.87
N LEU A 65 12.64 9.95 -5.46
CA LEU A 65 12.04 8.64 -5.75
C LEU A 65 11.04 8.26 -4.65
N PRO A 66 10.03 7.44 -5.00
CA PRO A 66 9.14 6.89 -3.98
C PRO A 66 9.89 5.88 -3.10
N TYR A 67 9.40 5.68 -1.88
CA TYR A 67 9.97 4.68 -0.99
C TYR A 67 9.68 3.26 -1.49
N PHE A 68 8.47 3.03 -1.95
CA PHE A 68 8.04 1.73 -2.46
C PHE A 68 6.62 1.85 -3.02
N GLY A 69 6.14 0.76 -3.63
CA GLY A 69 4.75 0.64 -4.01
C GLY A 69 4.03 -0.41 -3.18
N CYS A 70 2.72 -0.30 -3.09
CA CYS A 70 1.86 -1.28 -2.44
C CYS A 70 0.70 -1.66 -3.34
N VAL A 71 0.35 -2.95 -3.37
CA VAL A 71 -0.84 -3.44 -4.06
C VAL A 71 -1.66 -4.26 -3.05
N LEU A 72 -2.96 -4.00 -2.99
CA LEU A 72 -3.85 -4.76 -2.11
C LEU A 72 -4.04 -6.18 -2.65
N THR A 73 -3.84 -7.17 -1.78
CA THR A 73 -3.97 -8.57 -2.15
C THR A 73 -5.42 -9.06 -1.99
N HIS A 74 -5.68 -10.28 -2.48
CA HIS A 74 -6.97 -10.92 -2.27
C HIS A 74 -7.29 -11.06 -0.76
N ASP A 75 -6.30 -11.43 0.03
CA ASP A 75 -6.47 -11.54 1.49
C ASP A 75 -6.77 -10.19 2.13
N GLY A 76 -6.16 -9.12 1.62
CA GLY A 76 -6.45 -7.76 2.06
C GLY A 76 -7.88 -7.35 1.76
N TYR A 77 -8.39 -7.65 0.57
CA TYR A 77 -9.79 -7.40 0.21
C TYR A 77 -10.75 -8.14 1.14
N ALA A 78 -10.47 -9.41 1.40
CA ALA A 78 -11.31 -10.24 2.28
C ALA A 78 -11.36 -9.65 3.69
N TYR A 79 -10.22 -9.16 4.17
CA TYR A 79 -10.17 -8.54 5.49
C TYR A 79 -10.99 -7.25 5.56
N ILE A 80 -10.91 -6.41 4.53
CA ILE A 80 -11.68 -5.17 4.45
C ILE A 80 -13.18 -5.48 4.47
N ASP A 81 -13.61 -6.48 3.70
CA ASP A 81 -15.03 -6.88 3.67
C ASP A 81 -15.53 -7.28 5.05
N ARG A 82 -14.74 -8.05 5.80
CA ARG A 82 -15.10 -8.44 7.16
C ARG A 82 -15.12 -7.24 8.10
N TRP A 83 -14.14 -6.35 7.96
CA TRP A 83 -14.07 -5.13 8.77
C TRP A 83 -15.33 -4.29 8.61
N GLU A 84 -15.74 -4.05 7.36
CA GLU A 84 -16.92 -3.25 7.05
C GLU A 84 -18.20 -3.91 7.56
N SER A 85 -18.31 -5.24 7.45
CA SER A 85 -19.46 -5.99 7.96
C SER A 85 -19.57 -5.93 9.48
N GLU A 86 -18.45 -5.95 10.19
CA GLU A 86 -18.41 -5.96 11.65
C GLU A 86 -18.59 -4.58 12.27
N THR A 87 -18.23 -3.51 11.54
CA THR A 87 -18.29 -2.14 12.05
C THR A 87 -19.56 -1.40 11.65
N ASN A 88 -20.34 -1.95 10.74
CA ASN A 88 -21.63 -1.39 10.35
C ASN A 88 -22.78 -2.05 11.18
#